data_f406f845c3ff7aaba5b095efd05453c9
#
_entry.id   f406f845c3ff7aaba5b095efd05453c9
#
_cell.length_a   1.000
_cell.length_b   1.000
_cell.length_c   1.000
_cell.angle_alpha   90.00
_cell.angle_beta   90.00
_cell.angle_gamma   90.00
#
_symmetry.space_group_name_H-M   'P 1'
#
loop_
_entity.id
_entity.type
_entity.pdbx_description
1 polymer ?
#
loop_
_entity_poly.entity_id
_entity_poly.type
_entity_poly.pdbx_seq_one_letter_code
_entity_poly.pdbx_strand_id
1 'polypeptide(L)'
;KYSTMIYNIYLKYVAPEDMHVYSIDEVFMDVTDYLGIYHKTPYELAMTIIQDVLSQTGITATAGIGTNMYLCKIAMDVEAKHIAPDKDGVRIAILDEQSYRRKLWDHRPITDFWRVGRGYAKKLEEHGMYTMGDIARCSIGREDEYYNEDLLYRLFGINAELLIDHAWGWEPCTIADIKSYKPERN
;
A
#
# COMPACT_ATOMS: atom_id res chain seq x y z
N LYS A 1 -1.99 -13.90 20.78
CA LYS A 1 -0.85 -14.77 21.09
C LYS A 1 0.12 -14.90 19.92
N TYR A 2 -0.34 -15.35 18.76
CA TYR A 2 0.50 -15.43 17.56
C TYR A 2 0.95 -14.05 17.05
N SER A 3 0.11 -13.05 17.19
CA SER A 3 0.43 -11.68 16.79
C SER A 3 1.68 -11.16 17.51
N THR A 4 1.79 -11.39 18.82
CA THR A 4 2.95 -11.01 19.62
C THR A 4 4.20 -11.79 19.22
N MET A 5 4.06 -13.09 18.99
CA MET A 5 5.16 -13.95 18.52
C MET A 5 5.71 -13.47 17.18
N ILE A 6 4.82 -13.18 16.24
CA ILE A 6 5.18 -12.70 14.90
C ILE A 6 5.87 -11.35 14.99
N TYR A 7 5.34 -10.42 15.78
CA TYR A 7 5.96 -9.11 16.01
C TYR A 7 7.39 -9.25 16.55
N ASN A 8 7.59 -10.14 17.52
CA ASN A 8 8.92 -10.39 18.07
C ASN A 8 9.88 -10.98 17.04
N ILE A 9 9.38 -11.78 16.10
CA ILE A 9 10.19 -12.28 15.00
C ILE A 9 10.63 -11.12 14.10
N TYR A 10 9.72 -10.21 13.77
CA TYR A 10 10.03 -9.02 12.97
C TYR A 10 11.11 -8.15 13.62
N LEU A 11 11.08 -8.03 14.95
CA LEU A 11 12.09 -7.26 15.71
C LEU A 11 13.50 -7.80 15.57
N LYS A 12 13.68 -9.05 15.19
CA LYS A 12 15.02 -9.62 14.92
C LYS A 12 15.65 -9.02 13.67
N TYR A 13 14.83 -8.52 12.75
CA TYR A 13 15.27 -8.05 11.45
C TYR A 13 15.22 -6.54 11.30
N VAL A 14 14.25 -5.89 11.89
CA VAL A 14 13.96 -4.46 11.71
C VAL A 14 13.71 -3.81 13.07
N ALA A 15 14.30 -2.63 13.29
CA ALA A 15 14.10 -1.87 14.53
C ALA A 15 12.65 -1.37 14.64
N PRO A 16 12.13 -1.17 15.87
CA PRO A 16 10.76 -0.68 16.06
C PRO A 16 10.49 0.67 15.42
N GLU A 17 11.51 1.52 15.31
CA GLU A 17 11.40 2.85 14.68
C GLU A 17 11.03 2.76 13.20
N ASP A 18 11.36 1.65 12.54
CA ASP A 18 11.13 1.42 11.12
C ASP A 18 9.92 0.51 10.87
N MET A 19 9.11 0.29 11.90
CA MET A 19 7.88 -0.51 11.79
C MET A 19 6.66 0.31 12.19
N HIS A 20 5.56 0.06 11.49
CA HIS A 20 4.24 0.58 11.85
C HIS A 20 3.24 -0.56 11.90
N VAL A 21 2.70 -0.84 13.07
CA VAL A 21 1.65 -1.85 13.25
C VAL A 21 0.33 -1.23 12.78
N TYR A 22 -0.14 -1.66 11.63
CA TYR A 22 -1.37 -1.14 11.03
C TYR A 22 -2.60 -1.80 11.66
N SER A 23 -2.54 -3.11 11.86
CA SER A 23 -3.62 -3.88 12.48
C SER A 23 -3.01 -5.10 13.19
N ILE A 24 -3.86 -5.94 13.78
CA ILE A 24 -3.42 -7.12 14.53
C ILE A 24 -2.58 -8.08 13.70
N ASP A 25 -2.81 -8.10 12.38
CA ASP A 25 -2.16 -9.03 11.44
C ASP A 25 -1.38 -8.36 10.31
N GLU A 26 -1.27 -7.02 10.33
CA GLU A 26 -0.58 -6.28 9.27
C GLU A 26 0.43 -5.29 9.85
N VAL A 27 1.66 -5.38 9.36
CA VAL A 27 2.77 -4.51 9.79
C VAL A 27 3.48 -3.96 8.55
N PHE A 28 3.69 -2.65 8.54
CA PHE A 28 4.57 -2.01 7.57
C PHE A 28 5.99 -1.94 8.11
N MET A 29 6.97 -2.14 7.23
CA MET A 29 8.39 -2.03 7.56
C MET A 29 9.10 -1.21 6.49
N ASP A 30 9.85 -0.21 6.93
CA ASP A 30 10.80 0.48 6.05
C ASP A 30 12.14 -0.26 6.10
N VAL A 31 12.44 -0.99 5.04
CA VAL A 31 13.64 -1.84 4.99
C VAL A 31 14.79 -1.22 4.21
N THR A 32 14.65 0.02 3.78
CA THR A 32 15.62 0.71 2.93
C THR A 32 17.05 0.59 3.46
N ASP A 33 17.26 0.91 4.74
CA ASP A 33 18.58 0.90 5.36
C ASP A 33 19.10 -0.49 5.72
N TYR A 34 18.26 -1.50 5.62
CA TYR A 34 18.61 -2.88 6.00
C TYR A 34 19.09 -3.72 4.83
N LEU A 35 18.76 -3.33 3.60
CA LEU A 35 19.10 -4.13 2.40
C LEU A 35 20.60 -4.28 2.22
N GLY A 36 21.35 -3.21 2.44
CA GLY A 36 22.81 -3.25 2.38
C GLY A 36 23.42 -4.07 3.51
N ILE A 37 22.86 -3.96 4.71
CA ILE A 37 23.33 -4.67 5.91
C ILE A 37 23.18 -6.19 5.72
N TYR A 38 22.03 -6.62 5.23
CA TYR A 38 21.73 -8.05 5.05
C TYR A 38 22.21 -8.60 3.71
N HIS A 39 22.70 -7.74 2.81
CA HIS A 39 23.08 -8.12 1.45
C HIS A 39 21.94 -8.84 0.72
N LYS A 40 20.72 -8.31 0.85
CA LYS A 40 19.51 -8.90 0.27
C LYS A 40 18.71 -7.87 -0.52
N THR A 41 18.02 -8.36 -1.55
CA THR A 41 16.96 -7.58 -2.21
C THR A 41 15.75 -7.51 -1.29
N PRO A 42 14.80 -6.58 -1.53
CA PRO A 42 13.54 -6.55 -0.77
C PRO A 42 12.81 -7.89 -0.80
N TYR A 43 12.77 -8.55 -1.95
CA TYR A 43 12.13 -9.87 -2.09
C TYR A 43 12.82 -10.91 -1.21
N GLU A 44 14.14 -10.98 -1.26
CA GLU A 44 14.91 -11.94 -0.46
C GLU A 44 14.74 -11.70 1.04
N LEU A 45 14.73 -10.44 1.46
CA LEU A 45 14.51 -10.11 2.88
C LEU A 45 13.09 -10.48 3.31
N ALA A 46 12.08 -10.16 2.52
CA ALA A 46 10.71 -10.54 2.79
C ALA A 46 10.55 -12.05 2.91
N MET A 47 11.15 -12.80 1.98
CA MET A 47 11.10 -14.26 2.01
C MET A 47 11.79 -14.82 3.26
N THR A 48 12.93 -14.26 3.65
CA THR A 48 13.65 -14.66 4.86
C THR A 48 12.78 -14.50 6.11
N ILE A 49 12.13 -13.34 6.23
CA ILE A 49 11.25 -13.04 7.37
C ILE A 49 10.05 -13.98 7.37
N ILE A 50 9.40 -14.17 6.23
CA ILE A 50 8.23 -15.05 6.10
C ILE A 50 8.58 -16.50 6.44
N GLN A 51 9.73 -17.00 5.99
CA GLN A 51 10.16 -18.34 6.29
C GLN A 51 10.46 -18.53 7.79
N ASP A 52 11.00 -17.50 8.45
CA ASP A 52 11.22 -17.53 9.90
C ASP A 52 9.87 -17.61 10.64
N VAL A 53 8.90 -16.80 10.25
CA VAL A 53 7.55 -16.85 10.82
C VAL A 53 6.93 -18.23 10.62
N LEU A 54 7.03 -18.77 9.42
CA LEU A 54 6.47 -20.10 9.10
C LEU A 54 7.12 -21.20 9.95
N SER A 55 8.45 -21.17 10.09
CA SER A 55 9.18 -22.18 10.86
C SER A 55 8.84 -22.16 12.35
N GLN A 56 8.57 -20.99 12.91
CA GLN A 56 8.29 -20.83 14.33
C GLN A 56 6.81 -20.94 14.70
N THR A 57 5.91 -20.55 13.79
CA THR A 57 4.47 -20.50 14.11
C THR A 57 3.61 -21.43 13.26
N GLY A 58 4.13 -21.94 12.16
CA GLY A 58 3.34 -22.71 11.20
C GLY A 58 2.41 -21.83 10.35
N ILE A 59 2.46 -20.51 10.52
CA ILE A 59 1.62 -19.55 9.80
C ILE A 59 2.38 -19.04 8.59
N THR A 60 1.75 -19.12 7.41
CA THR A 60 2.28 -18.50 6.20
C THR A 60 1.76 -17.07 6.09
N ALA A 61 2.53 -16.21 5.44
CA ALA A 61 2.19 -14.80 5.28
C ALA A 61 2.23 -14.38 3.80
N THR A 62 1.49 -13.32 3.50
CA THR A 62 1.56 -12.61 2.22
C THR A 62 2.29 -11.29 2.46
N ALA A 63 3.18 -10.93 1.56
CA ALA A 63 3.91 -9.67 1.63
C ALA A 63 3.63 -8.81 0.39
N GLY A 64 3.53 -7.52 0.63
CA GLY A 64 3.56 -6.51 -0.43
C GLY A 64 4.82 -5.68 -0.29
N ILE A 65 5.51 -5.47 -1.39
CA ILE A 65 6.72 -4.65 -1.47
C ILE A 65 6.43 -3.48 -2.40
N GLY A 66 6.74 -2.29 -1.96
CA GLY A 66 6.53 -1.09 -2.76
C GLY A 66 7.52 0.00 -2.43
N THR A 67 7.61 0.99 -3.29
CA THR A 67 8.48 2.16 -3.12
C THR A 67 7.91 3.18 -2.13
N ASN A 68 6.67 2.98 -1.69
CA ASN A 68 6.03 3.77 -0.64
C ASN A 68 4.99 2.91 0.08
N MET A 69 4.40 3.43 1.16
CA MET A 69 3.44 2.69 1.97
C MET A 69 2.17 2.32 1.21
N TYR A 70 1.68 3.21 0.36
CA TYR A 70 0.49 2.94 -0.44
C TYR A 70 0.73 1.75 -1.38
N LEU A 71 1.84 1.76 -2.12
CA LEU A 71 2.17 0.68 -3.05
C LEU A 71 2.42 -0.65 -2.34
N CYS A 72 3.03 -0.63 -1.13
CA CYS A 72 3.12 -1.83 -0.29
C CYS A 72 1.75 -2.42 0.01
N LYS A 73 0.83 -1.57 0.43
CA LYS A 73 -0.53 -1.99 0.79
C LYS A 73 -1.27 -2.56 -0.42
N ILE A 74 -1.18 -1.88 -1.56
CA ILE A 74 -1.84 -2.32 -2.79
C ILE A 74 -1.19 -3.60 -3.34
N ALA A 75 0.13 -3.72 -3.25
CA ALA A 75 0.82 -4.96 -3.63
C ALA A 75 0.28 -6.15 -2.82
N MET A 76 0.13 -5.98 -1.52
CA MET A 76 -0.38 -7.04 -0.64
C MET A 76 -1.87 -7.33 -0.87
N ASP A 77 -2.70 -6.29 -0.97
CA ASP A 77 -4.15 -6.44 -1.00
C ASP A 77 -4.70 -6.81 -2.37
N VAL A 78 -4.07 -6.34 -3.45
CA VAL A 78 -4.58 -6.47 -4.81
C VAL A 78 -3.67 -7.35 -5.66
N GLU A 79 -2.42 -6.95 -5.85
CA GLU A 79 -1.50 -7.63 -6.76
C GLU A 79 -1.17 -9.06 -6.30
N ALA A 80 -0.98 -9.28 -5.01
CA ALA A 80 -0.66 -10.61 -4.49
C ALA A 80 -1.75 -11.64 -4.76
N LYS A 81 -3.00 -11.22 -4.92
CA LYS A 81 -4.11 -12.11 -5.26
C LYS A 81 -4.01 -12.68 -6.68
N HIS A 82 -3.23 -12.02 -7.54
CA HIS A 82 -2.98 -12.45 -8.91
C HIS A 82 -1.73 -13.34 -9.04
N ILE A 83 -1.04 -13.57 -7.93
CA ILE A 83 0.20 -14.36 -7.90
C ILE A 83 -0.10 -15.73 -7.32
N ALA A 84 0.36 -16.79 -7.99
CA ALA A 84 0.25 -18.14 -7.48
C ALA A 84 1.12 -18.29 -6.22
N PRO A 85 0.63 -18.96 -5.16
CA PRO A 85 1.45 -19.22 -3.99
C PRO A 85 2.60 -20.19 -4.34
N ASP A 86 3.71 -20.06 -3.64
CA ASP A 86 4.80 -21.01 -3.77
C ASP A 86 4.47 -22.34 -3.04
N LYS A 87 5.43 -23.26 -2.97
CA LYS A 87 5.25 -24.56 -2.33
C LYS A 87 4.82 -24.47 -0.86
N ASP A 88 5.14 -23.35 -0.20
CA ASP A 88 4.83 -23.12 1.22
C ASP A 88 3.59 -22.23 1.41
N GLY A 89 2.90 -21.89 0.32
CA GLY A 89 1.74 -21.00 0.36
C GLY A 89 2.07 -19.53 0.42
N VAL A 90 3.33 -19.16 0.20
CA VAL A 90 3.80 -17.77 0.28
C VAL A 90 3.50 -17.02 -1.02
N ARG A 91 2.99 -15.79 -0.87
CA ARG A 91 2.80 -14.85 -1.96
C ARG A 91 3.53 -13.55 -1.64
N ILE A 92 4.38 -13.10 -2.56
CA ILE A 92 5.08 -11.83 -2.44
C ILE A 92 4.83 -11.04 -3.73
N ALA A 93 4.19 -9.89 -3.60
CA ALA A 93 3.92 -8.99 -4.71
C ALA A 93 4.80 -7.75 -4.61
N ILE A 94 5.24 -7.23 -5.75
CA ILE A 94 6.12 -6.07 -5.82
C ILE A 94 5.50 -5.06 -6.78
N LEU A 95 5.38 -3.80 -6.34
CA LEU A 95 4.90 -2.70 -7.18
C LEU A 95 5.81 -1.49 -7.02
N ASP A 96 6.17 -0.89 -8.16
CA ASP A 96 6.62 0.50 -8.22
C ASP A 96 5.52 1.34 -8.86
N GLU A 97 5.73 2.64 -9.02
CA GLU A 97 4.73 3.54 -9.59
C GLU A 97 4.35 3.13 -11.02
N GLN A 98 5.33 2.75 -11.83
CA GLN A 98 5.10 2.39 -13.23
C GLN A 98 4.35 1.06 -13.36
N SER A 99 4.74 0.04 -12.60
CA SER A 99 4.05 -1.26 -12.64
C SER A 99 2.64 -1.16 -12.07
N TYR A 100 2.42 -0.33 -11.04
CA TYR A 100 1.11 -0.03 -10.51
C TYR A 100 0.19 0.52 -11.60
N ARG A 101 0.63 1.56 -12.32
CA ARG A 101 -0.15 2.17 -13.40
C ARG A 101 -0.42 1.17 -14.52
N ARG A 102 0.59 0.44 -14.94
CA ARG A 102 0.47 -0.53 -16.04
C ARG A 102 -0.48 -1.68 -15.71
N LYS A 103 -0.42 -2.19 -14.48
CA LYS A 103 -1.16 -3.40 -14.08
C LYS A 103 -2.51 -3.11 -13.47
N LEU A 104 -2.67 -2.00 -12.74
CA LEU A 104 -3.82 -1.81 -11.85
C LEU A 104 -4.68 -0.57 -12.15
N TRP A 105 -4.30 0.27 -13.10
CA TRP A 105 -5.11 1.45 -13.43
C TRP A 105 -6.53 1.09 -13.91
N ASP A 106 -6.71 -0.08 -14.50
CA ASP A 106 -8.01 -0.55 -14.99
C ASP A 106 -8.69 -1.54 -14.04
N HIS A 107 -8.12 -1.77 -12.88
CA HIS A 107 -8.65 -2.73 -11.91
C HIS A 107 -9.98 -2.27 -11.33
N ARG A 108 -10.92 -3.19 -11.22
CA ARG A 108 -12.22 -3.00 -10.56
C ARG A 108 -12.48 -4.12 -9.56
N PRO A 109 -13.23 -3.88 -8.50
CA PRO A 109 -13.85 -2.60 -8.11
C PRO A 109 -12.83 -1.65 -7.49
N ILE A 110 -13.09 -0.35 -7.60
CA ILE A 110 -12.19 0.67 -7.05
C ILE A 110 -12.10 0.62 -5.53
N THR A 111 -13.11 0.04 -4.88
CA THR A 111 -13.13 -0.17 -3.42
C THR A 111 -12.09 -1.17 -2.93
N ASP A 112 -11.43 -1.92 -3.82
CA ASP A 112 -10.30 -2.78 -3.44
C ASP A 112 -9.07 -1.96 -3.03
N PHE A 113 -9.02 -0.70 -3.45
CA PHE A 113 -7.87 0.17 -3.16
C PHE A 113 -8.01 0.82 -1.79
N TRP A 114 -6.88 0.86 -1.08
CA TRP A 114 -6.78 1.46 0.23
C TRP A 114 -7.32 2.89 0.22
N ARG A 115 -8.15 3.23 1.20
CA ARG A 115 -8.79 4.53 1.43
C ARG A 115 -9.89 4.88 0.42
N VAL A 116 -10.31 3.94 -0.42
CA VAL A 116 -11.46 4.14 -1.30
C VAL A 116 -12.61 3.27 -0.79
N GLY A 117 -13.53 3.88 -0.08
CA GLY A 117 -14.72 3.22 0.42
C GLY A 117 -15.91 3.35 -0.53
N ARG A 118 -17.04 2.81 -0.10
CA ARG A 118 -18.29 2.82 -0.90
C ARG A 118 -18.79 4.23 -1.22
N GLY A 119 -18.64 5.17 -0.29
CA GLY A 119 -19.06 6.56 -0.51
C GLY A 119 -18.27 7.24 -1.62
N TYR A 120 -16.96 7.03 -1.64
CA TYR A 120 -16.08 7.52 -2.69
C TYR A 120 -16.42 6.88 -4.03
N ALA A 121 -16.57 5.55 -4.05
CA ALA A 121 -16.91 4.81 -5.27
C ALA A 121 -18.22 5.31 -5.86
N LYS A 122 -19.24 5.53 -5.04
CA LYS A 122 -20.55 6.02 -5.49
C LYS A 122 -20.43 7.39 -6.16
N LYS A 123 -19.74 8.33 -5.53
CA LYS A 123 -19.53 9.67 -6.10
C LYS A 123 -18.77 9.61 -7.42
N LEU A 124 -17.76 8.77 -7.49
CA LEU A 124 -16.99 8.59 -8.72
C LEU A 124 -17.83 7.98 -9.84
N GLU A 125 -18.63 6.95 -9.52
CA GLU A 125 -19.52 6.29 -10.50
C GLU A 125 -20.56 7.24 -11.06
N GLU A 126 -21.12 8.13 -10.23
CA GLU A 126 -22.08 9.16 -10.63
C GLU A 126 -21.48 10.11 -11.67
N HIS A 127 -20.15 10.19 -11.75
CA HIS A 127 -19.42 11.02 -12.69
C HIS A 127 -18.64 10.20 -13.73
N GLY A 128 -19.01 8.93 -13.90
CA GLY A 128 -18.43 8.06 -14.92
C GLY A 128 -16.99 7.63 -14.67
N MET A 129 -16.51 7.71 -13.43
CA MET A 129 -15.18 7.25 -13.05
C MET A 129 -15.26 5.97 -12.24
N TYR A 130 -14.60 4.91 -12.70
CA TYR A 130 -14.70 3.57 -12.14
C TYR A 130 -13.36 2.99 -11.69
N THR A 131 -12.24 3.61 -12.10
CA THR A 131 -10.90 3.09 -11.91
C THR A 131 -9.95 4.16 -11.41
N MET A 132 -8.82 3.75 -10.85
CA MET A 132 -7.76 4.69 -10.47
C MET A 132 -7.18 5.40 -11.70
N GLY A 133 -7.12 4.72 -12.84
CA GLY A 133 -6.72 5.35 -14.11
C GLY A 133 -7.67 6.46 -14.52
N ASP A 134 -8.98 6.29 -14.31
CA ASP A 134 -9.96 7.35 -14.58
C ASP A 134 -9.70 8.59 -13.74
N ILE A 135 -9.39 8.41 -12.45
CA ILE A 135 -9.07 9.51 -11.54
C ILE A 135 -7.79 10.22 -11.98
N ALA A 136 -6.76 9.45 -12.30
CA ALA A 136 -5.47 10.00 -12.75
C ALA A 136 -5.64 10.83 -14.01
N ARG A 137 -6.36 10.32 -15.01
CA ARG A 137 -6.63 11.06 -16.26
C ARG A 137 -7.46 12.31 -16.00
N CYS A 138 -8.44 12.24 -15.10
CA CYS A 138 -9.22 13.41 -14.69
C CYS A 138 -8.30 14.49 -14.08
N SER A 139 -7.36 14.09 -13.23
CA SER A 139 -6.50 15.03 -12.51
C SER A 139 -5.63 15.90 -13.43
N ILE A 140 -5.37 15.48 -14.64
CA ILE A 140 -4.56 16.23 -15.62
C ILE A 140 -5.40 16.83 -16.75
N GLY A 141 -6.72 16.82 -16.62
CA GLY A 141 -7.62 17.48 -17.59
C GLY A 141 -7.39 18.99 -17.65
N ARG A 142 -7.65 19.56 -18.81
CA ARG A 142 -7.47 21.02 -19.01
C ARG A 142 -8.55 21.80 -18.26
N GLU A 143 -8.25 23.05 -17.95
CA GLU A 143 -9.16 23.94 -17.21
C GLU A 143 -10.53 24.10 -17.87
N ASP A 144 -10.58 24.04 -19.20
CA ASP A 144 -11.82 24.18 -19.98
C ASP A 144 -12.60 22.86 -20.15
N GLU A 145 -12.05 21.75 -19.67
CA GLU A 145 -12.71 20.45 -19.72
C GLU A 145 -13.56 20.21 -18.46
N TYR A 146 -14.65 19.43 -18.60
CA TYR A 146 -15.46 19.03 -17.47
C TYR A 146 -14.67 18.17 -16.47
N TYR A 147 -13.89 17.20 -17.00
CA TYR A 147 -13.05 16.31 -16.20
C TYR A 147 -11.68 16.94 -15.99
N ASN A 148 -11.48 17.49 -14.80
CA ASN A 148 -10.19 18.05 -14.37
C ASN A 148 -10.10 17.93 -12.84
N GLU A 149 -9.00 18.41 -12.26
CA GLU A 149 -8.80 18.31 -10.81
C GLU A 149 -9.86 19.07 -10.01
N ASP A 150 -10.43 20.16 -10.54
CA ASP A 150 -11.46 20.93 -9.85
C ASP A 150 -12.71 20.08 -9.58
N LEU A 151 -13.06 19.17 -10.50
CA LEU A 151 -14.15 18.23 -10.28
C LEU A 151 -13.87 17.37 -9.05
N LEU A 152 -12.67 16.84 -8.93
CA LEU A 152 -12.26 15.99 -7.81
C LEU A 152 -12.30 16.76 -6.49
N TYR A 153 -11.83 18.00 -6.48
CA TYR A 153 -11.91 18.86 -5.29
C TYR A 153 -13.36 19.22 -4.92
N ARG A 154 -14.22 19.39 -5.91
CA ARG A 154 -15.66 19.60 -5.64
C ARG A 154 -16.32 18.38 -4.99
N LEU A 155 -15.91 17.19 -5.42
CA LEU A 155 -16.48 15.92 -4.91
C LEU A 155 -15.96 15.57 -3.52
N PHE A 156 -14.68 15.80 -3.24
CA PHE A 156 -14.00 15.25 -2.06
C PHE A 156 -13.32 16.32 -1.19
N GLY A 157 -13.33 17.57 -1.60
CA GLY A 157 -12.64 18.62 -0.85
C GLY A 157 -11.13 18.38 -0.80
N ILE A 158 -10.52 18.71 0.34
CA ILE A 158 -9.08 18.53 0.54
C ILE A 158 -8.62 17.06 0.39
N ASN A 159 -9.52 16.12 0.62
CA ASN A 159 -9.22 14.69 0.48
C ASN A 159 -8.94 14.28 -0.97
N ALA A 160 -9.31 15.11 -1.94
CA ALA A 160 -8.99 14.89 -3.35
C ALA A 160 -7.47 14.83 -3.58
N GLU A 161 -6.69 15.60 -2.82
CA GLU A 161 -5.24 15.63 -2.97
C GLU A 161 -4.62 14.25 -2.75
N LEU A 162 -4.97 13.60 -1.66
CA LEU A 162 -4.47 12.25 -1.37
C LEU A 162 -5.00 11.22 -2.36
N LEU A 163 -6.27 11.33 -2.75
CA LEU A 163 -6.86 10.43 -3.75
C LEU A 163 -6.13 10.52 -5.09
N ILE A 164 -5.81 11.73 -5.53
CA ILE A 164 -5.05 11.96 -6.76
C ILE A 164 -3.65 11.36 -6.65
N ASP A 165 -2.96 11.62 -5.53
CA ASP A 165 -1.63 11.05 -5.29
C ASP A 165 -1.66 9.52 -5.38
N HIS A 166 -2.62 8.89 -4.73
CA HIS A 166 -2.79 7.44 -4.75
C HIS A 166 -3.12 6.91 -6.16
N ALA A 167 -3.93 7.64 -6.92
CA ALA A 167 -4.22 7.26 -8.30
C ALA A 167 -2.96 7.20 -9.16
N TRP A 168 -1.98 8.06 -8.88
CA TRP A 168 -0.68 8.06 -9.56
C TRP A 168 0.34 7.09 -8.92
N GLY A 169 0.01 6.48 -7.79
CA GLY A 169 0.91 5.57 -7.07
C GLY A 169 1.85 6.27 -6.10
N TRP A 170 1.51 7.49 -5.69
CA TRP A 170 2.33 8.28 -4.76
C TRP A 170 1.72 8.30 -3.36
N GLU A 171 2.56 8.26 -2.34
CA GLU A 171 2.19 8.41 -0.93
C GLU A 171 3.18 9.34 -0.24
N PRO A 172 2.74 10.52 0.21
CA PRO A 172 3.64 11.45 0.90
C PRO A 172 4.01 10.99 2.31
N CYS A 173 3.17 10.17 2.95
CA CYS A 173 3.39 9.74 4.32
C CYS A 173 4.41 8.59 4.40
N THR A 174 5.36 8.72 5.34
CA THR A 174 6.35 7.68 5.64
C THR A 174 6.16 7.15 7.06
N ILE A 175 6.80 6.03 7.38
CA ILE A 175 6.80 5.50 8.75
C ILE A 175 7.44 6.52 9.71
N ALA A 176 8.50 7.19 9.29
CA ALA A 176 9.13 8.24 10.08
C ALA A 176 8.15 9.37 10.41
N ASP A 177 7.30 9.79 9.45
CA ASP A 177 6.26 10.78 9.68
C ASP A 177 5.25 10.32 10.72
N ILE A 178 4.81 9.07 10.64
CA ILE A 178 3.88 8.49 11.61
C ILE A 178 4.48 8.48 13.00
N LYS A 179 5.73 8.07 13.14
CA LYS A 179 6.43 7.97 14.41
C LYS A 179 6.68 9.34 15.06
N SER A 180 6.84 10.38 14.24
CA SER A 180 7.07 11.75 14.72
C SER A 180 5.78 12.53 14.97
N TYR A 181 4.62 11.99 14.57
CA TYR A 181 3.33 12.67 14.76
C TYR A 181 3.01 12.80 16.25
N LYS A 182 2.75 14.07 16.66
CA LYS A 182 2.28 14.39 18.00
C LYS A 182 0.92 15.07 17.85
N PRO A 183 -0.16 14.45 18.35
CA PRO A 183 -1.47 15.12 18.30
C PRO A 183 -1.42 16.40 19.15
N GLU A 184 -2.04 17.46 18.63
CA GLU A 184 -2.20 18.69 19.41
C GLU A 184 -3.05 18.37 20.63
N ARG A 185 -2.55 18.80 21.80
CA ARG A 185 -3.32 18.69 23.04
C ARG A 185 -4.27 19.89 23.10
N ASN A 186 -5.56 19.62 23.02
CA ASN A 186 -6.58 20.61 23.31
C ASN A 186 -6.69 20.82 24.82
#